data_cdbec8907569d5b46df41359e7fc4296
#
_entry.id   cdbec8907569d5b46df41359e7fc4296
#
_cell.length_a   1.000
_cell.length_b   1.000
_cell.length_c   1.000
_cell.angle_alpha   90.00
_cell.angle_beta   90.00
_cell.angle_gamma   90.00
#
_symmetry.space_group_name_H-M   'P 1'
#
loop_
_entity.id
_entity.type
_entity.pdbx_description
1 polymer ?
#
loop_
_entity_poly.entity_id
_entity_poly.type
_entity_poly.pdbx_seq_one_letter_code
_entity_poly.pdbx_strand_id
1 'polypeptide(L)'
;AFVGVLVDEYGGEVSCLMAGERSQVRLRLLNIHGIGPETADSMMLYAGGHASFVVDAYTRRIFSRHGWCHHQAPYHTLQEICQNGIQAWQSTSESRVEGWKDYHAQLVHIGKDFCRPRTPKCDLCPLQSLL
;
A
#
# COMPACT_ATOMS: atom_id res chain seq x y z
N ALA A 1 1.27 -15.75 15.55
CA ALA A 1 -0.15 -15.34 15.60
C ALA A 1 -0.83 -15.54 14.25
N PHE A 2 -0.26 -15.03 13.16
CA PHE A 2 -0.89 -15.13 11.83
C PHE A 2 -1.13 -16.58 11.38
N VAL A 3 -0.11 -17.42 11.41
CA VAL A 3 -0.22 -18.82 10.97
C VAL A 3 -1.23 -19.58 11.83
N GLY A 4 -1.22 -19.35 13.16
CA GLY A 4 -2.18 -19.96 14.06
C GLY A 4 -3.62 -19.58 13.71
N VAL A 5 -3.89 -18.30 13.52
CA VAL A 5 -5.22 -17.83 13.11
C VAL A 5 -5.64 -18.42 11.77
N LEU A 6 -4.73 -18.42 10.79
CA LEU A 6 -5.01 -18.97 9.46
C LEU A 6 -5.41 -20.46 9.54
N VAL A 7 -4.67 -21.24 10.31
CA VAL A 7 -4.93 -22.68 10.46
C VAL A 7 -6.20 -22.94 11.28
N ASP A 8 -6.31 -22.28 12.43
CA ASP A 8 -7.38 -22.59 13.40
C ASP A 8 -8.75 -22.06 12.97
N GLU A 9 -8.79 -20.90 12.34
CA GLU A 9 -10.04 -20.22 11.99
C GLU A 9 -10.40 -20.34 10.51
N TYR A 10 -9.42 -20.54 9.61
CA TYR A 10 -9.63 -20.53 8.16
C TYR A 10 -9.11 -21.80 7.46
N GLY A 11 -8.81 -22.84 8.23
CA GLY A 11 -8.42 -24.14 7.68
C GLY A 11 -7.10 -24.12 6.87
N GLY A 12 -6.25 -23.13 7.11
CA GLY A 12 -5.01 -22.95 6.36
C GLY A 12 -5.19 -22.32 4.97
N GLU A 13 -6.41 -21.90 4.63
CA GLU A 13 -6.73 -21.38 3.29
C GLU A 13 -6.73 -19.85 3.27
N VAL A 14 -5.77 -19.25 2.56
CA VAL A 14 -5.67 -17.80 2.40
C VAL A 14 -6.92 -17.22 1.71
N SER A 15 -7.48 -17.95 0.75
CA SER A 15 -8.71 -17.53 0.06
C SER A 15 -9.89 -17.38 1.02
N CYS A 16 -9.99 -18.21 2.04
CA CYS A 16 -11.02 -18.09 3.07
C CYS A 16 -10.80 -16.86 3.95
N LEU A 17 -9.55 -16.61 4.35
CA LEU A 17 -9.20 -15.45 5.16
C LEU A 17 -9.50 -14.14 4.41
N MET A 18 -9.28 -14.11 3.10
CA MET A 18 -9.44 -12.92 2.25
C MET A 18 -10.84 -12.78 1.65
N ALA A 19 -11.76 -13.73 1.95
CA ALA A 19 -13.10 -13.71 1.40
C ALA A 19 -13.98 -12.64 2.06
N GLY A 20 -14.80 -11.98 1.25
CA GLY A 20 -15.79 -11.03 1.71
C GLY A 20 -15.47 -9.59 1.30
N GLU A 21 -16.17 -8.64 1.93
CA GLU A 21 -16.00 -7.23 1.66
C GLU A 21 -14.66 -6.71 2.18
N ARG A 22 -14.05 -5.80 1.41
CA ARG A 22 -12.73 -5.23 1.70
C ARG A 22 -12.58 -4.71 3.13
N SER A 23 -13.52 -3.90 3.60
CA SER A 23 -13.44 -3.31 4.95
C SER A 23 -13.47 -4.36 6.05
N GLN A 24 -14.26 -5.41 5.88
CA GLN A 24 -14.37 -6.51 6.84
C GLN A 24 -13.10 -7.35 6.85
N VAL A 25 -12.55 -7.67 5.69
CA VAL A 25 -11.29 -8.40 5.57
C VAL A 25 -10.16 -7.61 6.23
N ARG A 26 -10.12 -6.30 6.00
CA ARG A 26 -9.11 -5.43 6.60
C ARG A 26 -9.19 -5.44 8.12
N LEU A 27 -10.38 -5.30 8.70
CA LEU A 27 -10.57 -5.39 10.16
C LEU A 27 -10.13 -6.75 10.71
N ARG A 28 -10.47 -7.80 10.00
CA ARG A 28 -10.08 -9.17 10.38
C ARG A 28 -8.56 -9.32 10.46
N LEU A 29 -7.84 -8.79 9.47
CA LEU A 29 -6.38 -8.81 9.46
C LEU A 29 -5.78 -7.94 10.56
N LEU A 30 -6.31 -6.74 10.76
CA LEU A 30 -5.81 -5.81 11.78
C LEU A 30 -6.01 -6.34 13.21
N ASN A 31 -6.97 -7.25 13.42
CA ASN A 31 -7.18 -7.91 14.71
C ASN A 31 -6.16 -9.00 15.01
N ILE A 32 -5.37 -9.42 14.03
CA ILE A 32 -4.31 -10.41 14.24
C ILE A 32 -3.09 -9.71 14.81
N HIS A 33 -2.60 -10.22 15.96
CA HIS A 33 -1.41 -9.67 16.60
C HIS A 33 -0.21 -9.67 15.65
N GLY A 34 0.46 -8.53 15.54
CA GLY A 34 1.62 -8.37 14.67
C GLY A 34 1.31 -7.89 13.26
N ILE A 35 0.02 -7.75 12.89
CA ILE A 35 -0.37 -7.22 11.59
C ILE A 35 -0.87 -5.77 11.74
N GLY A 36 -0.08 -4.84 11.23
CA GLY A 36 -0.46 -3.43 11.14
C GLY A 36 -1.05 -3.05 9.79
N PRO A 37 -1.39 -1.77 9.58
CA PRO A 37 -2.02 -1.30 8.34
C PRO A 37 -1.25 -1.62 7.07
N GLU A 38 0.06 -1.40 7.06
CA GLU A 38 0.90 -1.68 5.89
C GLU A 38 0.86 -3.16 5.51
N THR A 39 1.04 -4.04 6.49
CA THR A 39 1.00 -5.48 6.27
C THR A 39 -0.38 -5.94 5.82
N ALA A 40 -1.43 -5.47 6.48
CA ALA A 40 -2.80 -5.81 6.12
C ALA A 40 -3.13 -5.39 4.69
N ASP A 41 -2.83 -4.16 4.33
CA ASP A 41 -3.11 -3.64 2.99
C ASP A 41 -2.27 -4.34 1.91
N SER A 42 -1.02 -4.69 2.21
CA SER A 42 -0.16 -5.47 1.32
C SER A 42 -0.74 -6.86 1.06
N MET A 43 -1.19 -7.55 2.09
CA MET A 43 -1.81 -8.87 1.96
C MET A 43 -3.11 -8.79 1.15
N MET A 44 -3.92 -7.77 1.40
CA MET A 44 -5.19 -7.58 0.70
C MET A 44 -4.97 -7.30 -0.79
N LEU A 45 -4.02 -6.44 -1.12
CA LEU A 45 -3.74 -6.06 -2.51
C LEU A 45 -3.13 -7.22 -3.30
N TYR A 46 -2.10 -7.86 -2.74
CA TYR A 46 -1.30 -8.86 -3.47
C TYR A 46 -1.85 -10.28 -3.38
N ALA A 47 -2.38 -10.68 -2.22
CA ALA A 47 -2.92 -12.03 -2.02
C ALA A 47 -4.44 -12.09 -2.12
N GLY A 48 -5.13 -11.03 -1.70
CA GLY A 48 -6.59 -11.01 -1.65
C GLY A 48 -7.28 -10.47 -2.89
N GLY A 49 -6.57 -9.77 -3.76
CA GLY A 49 -7.17 -9.10 -4.91
C GLY A 49 -8.12 -7.96 -4.54
N HIS A 50 -7.97 -7.39 -3.34
CA HIS A 50 -8.75 -6.25 -2.88
C HIS A 50 -8.07 -4.92 -3.24
N ALA A 51 -8.85 -3.94 -3.65
CA ALA A 51 -8.36 -2.60 -3.97
C ALA A 51 -8.03 -1.84 -2.67
N SER A 52 -6.84 -2.06 -2.14
CA SER A 52 -6.31 -1.44 -0.94
C SER A 52 -4.90 -0.94 -1.20
N PHE A 53 -4.68 0.37 -1.14
CA PHE A 53 -3.37 0.93 -1.44
C PHE A 53 -2.40 0.74 -0.27
N VAL A 54 -1.18 0.33 -0.58
CA VAL A 54 -0.13 0.09 0.42
C VAL A 54 0.76 1.31 0.55
N VAL A 55 0.81 1.89 1.73
CA VAL A 55 1.70 3.01 2.05
C VAL A 55 2.89 2.48 2.85
N ASP A 56 4.07 2.55 2.27
CA ASP A 56 5.31 2.14 2.91
C ASP A 56 6.23 3.34 3.18
N ALA A 57 7.43 3.05 3.69
CA ALA A 57 8.42 4.08 3.97
C ALA A 57 8.89 4.82 2.70
N TYR A 58 8.91 4.16 1.56
CA TYR A 58 9.26 4.78 0.28
C TYR A 58 8.22 5.82 -0.12
N THR A 59 6.96 5.46 -0.07
CA THR A 59 5.84 6.36 -0.38
C THR A 59 5.89 7.60 0.52
N ARG A 60 6.03 7.41 1.81
CA ARG A 60 6.10 8.49 2.79
C ARG A 60 7.27 9.44 2.50
N ARG A 61 8.44 8.89 2.23
CA ARG A 61 9.64 9.70 1.96
C ARG A 61 9.50 10.52 0.67
N ILE A 62 9.03 9.90 -0.40
CA ILE A 62 8.80 10.57 -1.68
C ILE A 62 7.78 11.69 -1.51
N PHE A 63 6.63 11.39 -0.95
CA PHE A 63 5.53 12.35 -0.82
C PHE A 63 5.89 13.52 0.10
N SER A 64 6.55 13.26 1.22
CA SER A 64 6.95 14.32 2.13
C SER A 64 8.02 15.24 1.53
N ARG A 65 8.96 14.69 0.76
CA ARG A 65 10.00 15.49 0.10
C ARG A 65 9.45 16.35 -1.04
N HIS A 66 8.41 15.90 -1.70
CA HIS A 66 7.71 16.70 -2.71
C HIS A 66 6.71 17.68 -2.10
N GLY A 67 6.53 17.68 -0.79
CA GLY A 67 5.57 18.57 -0.14
C GLY A 67 4.12 18.18 -0.34
N TRP A 68 3.84 16.95 -0.79
CA TRP A 68 2.49 16.46 -1.01
C TRP A 68 1.81 15.99 0.27
N CYS A 69 2.58 15.73 1.32
CA CYS A 69 2.09 15.46 2.66
C CYS A 69 3.12 15.87 3.70
N HIS A 70 2.69 15.97 4.96
CA HIS A 70 3.59 16.16 6.08
C HIS A 70 4.37 14.86 6.35
N HIS A 71 5.63 14.94 6.78
CA HIS A 71 6.46 13.76 7.05
C HIS A 71 5.90 12.87 8.18
N GLN A 72 5.07 13.43 9.06
CA GLN A 72 4.40 12.71 10.15
C GLN A 72 2.92 12.43 9.88
N ALA A 73 2.46 12.61 8.63
CA ALA A 73 1.07 12.36 8.28
C ALA A 73 0.65 10.92 8.65
N PRO A 74 -0.56 10.71 9.18
CA PRO A 74 -1.05 9.37 9.49
C PRO A 74 -1.10 8.48 8.25
N TYR A 75 -0.98 7.17 8.45
CA TYR A 75 -1.03 6.18 7.37
C TYR A 75 -2.27 6.36 6.48
N HIS A 76 -3.45 6.47 7.11
CA HIS A 76 -4.71 6.59 6.37
C HIS A 76 -4.78 7.87 5.52
N THR A 77 -4.16 8.96 5.94
CA THR A 77 -4.11 10.20 5.16
C THR A 77 -3.33 10.01 3.86
N LEU A 78 -2.15 9.38 3.93
CA LEU A 78 -1.38 9.06 2.73
C LEU A 78 -2.12 8.07 1.83
N GLN A 79 -2.76 7.06 2.43
CA GLN A 79 -3.54 6.08 1.68
C GLN A 79 -4.68 6.76 0.91
N GLU A 80 -5.40 7.69 1.52
CA GLU A 80 -6.45 8.45 0.86
C GLU A 80 -5.93 9.30 -0.30
N ILE A 81 -4.80 9.98 -0.10
CA ILE A 81 -4.18 10.77 -1.18
C ILE A 81 -3.87 9.90 -2.39
N CYS A 82 -3.24 8.74 -2.17
CA CYS A 82 -2.88 7.83 -3.24
C CYS A 82 -4.10 7.22 -3.92
N GLN A 83 -5.09 6.79 -3.14
CA GLN A 83 -6.30 6.17 -3.67
C GLN A 83 -7.15 7.16 -4.49
N ASN A 84 -7.32 8.37 -3.99
CA ASN A 84 -8.09 9.39 -4.68
C ASN A 84 -7.43 9.81 -6.01
N GLY A 85 -6.12 9.86 -6.06
CA GLY A 85 -5.39 10.21 -7.27
C GLY A 85 -5.58 9.20 -8.39
N ILE A 86 -5.69 7.92 -8.06
CA ILE A 86 -5.84 6.83 -9.06
C ILE A 86 -7.30 6.55 -9.41
N GLN A 87 -8.23 6.74 -8.49
CA GLN A 87 -9.65 6.47 -8.75
C GLN A 87 -10.20 7.20 -9.98
N ALA A 88 -9.66 8.38 -10.27
CA ALA A 88 -10.04 9.16 -11.43
C ALA A 88 -9.72 8.46 -12.77
N TRP A 89 -8.80 7.52 -12.76
CA TRP A 89 -8.29 6.86 -13.98
C TRP A 89 -8.85 5.46 -14.18
N GLN A 90 -9.35 4.83 -13.11
CA GLN A 90 -9.70 3.42 -13.14
C GLN A 90 -11.08 3.19 -12.54
N SER A 91 -12.02 2.83 -13.40
CA SER A 91 -13.44 2.71 -13.06
C SER A 91 -13.82 1.36 -12.44
N THR A 92 -13.05 0.29 -12.70
CA THR A 92 -13.35 -1.04 -12.18
C THR A 92 -12.47 -1.41 -11.00
N SER A 93 -12.97 -2.28 -10.11
CA SER A 93 -12.19 -2.80 -8.98
C SER A 93 -10.95 -3.56 -9.45
N GLU A 94 -11.08 -4.37 -10.50
CA GLU A 94 -9.96 -5.14 -11.07
C GLU A 94 -8.87 -4.24 -11.62
N SER A 95 -9.22 -3.20 -12.37
CA SER A 95 -8.25 -2.25 -12.90
C SER A 95 -7.58 -1.43 -11.81
N ARG A 96 -8.28 -1.13 -10.70
CA ARG A 96 -7.67 -0.48 -9.53
C ARG A 96 -6.63 -1.38 -8.88
N VAL A 97 -6.94 -2.65 -8.68
CA VAL A 97 -5.98 -3.60 -8.06
C VAL A 97 -4.69 -3.65 -8.87
N GLU A 98 -4.77 -3.86 -10.17
CA GLU A 98 -3.59 -3.91 -11.02
C GLU A 98 -2.84 -2.58 -11.08
N GLY A 99 -3.56 -1.48 -11.19
CA GLY A 99 -2.98 -0.14 -11.20
C GLY A 99 -2.30 0.22 -9.89
N TRP A 100 -2.87 -0.18 -8.76
CA TRP A 100 -2.28 0.09 -7.45
C TRP A 100 -1.08 -0.79 -7.17
N LYS A 101 -1.06 -2.02 -7.66
CA LYS A 101 0.15 -2.87 -7.63
C LYS A 101 1.29 -2.20 -8.41
N ASP A 102 0.99 -1.73 -9.61
CA ASP A 102 1.98 -1.05 -10.45
C ASP A 102 2.46 0.26 -9.81
N TYR A 103 1.53 1.07 -9.32
CA TYR A 103 1.83 2.32 -8.63
C TYR A 103 2.76 2.08 -7.43
N HIS A 104 2.41 1.13 -6.57
CA HIS A 104 3.23 0.76 -5.42
C HIS A 104 4.62 0.30 -5.85
N ALA A 105 4.71 -0.56 -6.86
CA ALA A 105 5.98 -1.05 -7.39
C ALA A 105 6.85 0.09 -7.92
N GLN A 106 6.27 1.06 -8.64
CA GLN A 106 6.99 2.22 -9.14
C GLN A 106 7.52 3.11 -8.01
N LEU A 107 6.74 3.33 -6.97
CA LEU A 107 7.18 4.09 -5.80
C LEU A 107 8.35 3.40 -5.08
N VAL A 108 8.30 2.08 -4.94
CA VAL A 108 9.40 1.30 -4.37
C VAL A 108 10.66 1.44 -5.22
N HIS A 109 10.53 1.33 -6.53
CA HIS A 109 11.64 1.48 -7.46
C HIS A 109 12.30 2.88 -7.34
N ILE A 110 11.49 3.92 -7.36
CA ILE A 110 11.97 5.30 -7.21
C ILE A 110 12.65 5.49 -5.85
N GLY A 111 12.06 4.97 -4.79
CA GLY A 111 12.59 5.09 -3.44
C GLY A 111 13.93 4.37 -3.25
N LYS A 112 14.11 3.24 -3.91
CA LYS A 112 15.37 2.48 -3.85
C LYS A 112 16.47 3.09 -4.71
N ASP A 113 16.16 3.47 -5.92
CA ASP A 113 17.16 3.82 -6.92
C ASP A 113 17.48 5.32 -6.94
N PHE A 114 16.52 6.17 -6.63
CA PHE A 114 16.68 7.63 -6.74
C PHE A 114 16.44 8.36 -5.42
N CYS A 115 15.26 8.22 -4.83
CA CYS A 115 14.88 8.96 -3.62
C CYS A 115 15.41 8.28 -2.35
N ARG A 116 16.72 8.18 -2.26
CA ARG A 116 17.41 7.48 -1.15
C ARG A 116 17.31 8.28 0.16
N PRO A 117 17.40 7.61 1.32
CA PRO A 117 17.28 8.29 2.62
C PRO A 117 18.30 9.39 2.84
N ARG A 118 19.58 9.16 2.51
CA ARG A 118 20.67 10.08 2.83
C ARG A 118 21.15 10.92 1.65
N THR A 119 21.24 10.31 0.48
CA THR A 119 21.80 10.98 -0.72
C THR A 119 20.84 10.78 -1.89
N PRO A 120 19.73 11.53 -1.94
CA PRO A 120 18.78 11.39 -3.03
C PRO A 120 19.43 11.84 -4.35
N LYS A 121 19.13 11.08 -5.41
CA LYS A 121 19.62 11.33 -6.76
C LYS A 121 18.56 12.09 -7.58
N CYS A 122 18.22 13.28 -7.13
CA CYS A 122 17.15 14.08 -7.74
C CYS A 122 17.40 14.41 -9.21
N ASP A 123 18.66 14.64 -9.59
CA ASP A 123 19.02 14.97 -10.98
C ASP A 123 18.71 13.85 -11.97
N LEU A 124 18.66 12.61 -11.50
CA LEU A 124 18.37 11.44 -12.32
C LEU A 124 16.95 10.90 -12.11
N CYS A 125 16.22 11.47 -11.15
CA CYS A 125 14.91 10.95 -10.73
C CYS A 125 13.82 11.29 -11.75
N PRO A 126 12.98 10.32 -12.13
CA PRO A 126 11.85 10.59 -13.03
C PRO A 126 10.86 11.63 -12.52
N LEU A 127 10.82 11.85 -11.19
CA LEU A 127 9.92 12.83 -10.57
C LEU A 127 10.55 14.22 -10.36
N GLN A 128 11.76 14.45 -10.86
CA GLN A 128 12.48 15.71 -10.66
C GLN A 128 11.64 16.93 -11.08
N SER A 129 10.95 16.84 -12.19
CA SER A 129 10.15 17.94 -12.72
C SER A 129 8.95 18.32 -11.84
N LEU A 130 8.64 17.50 -10.84
CA LEU A 130 7.54 17.74 -9.91
C LEU A 130 8.02 18.34 -8.58
N LEU A 131 9.31 18.62 -8.45
CA LEU A 131 9.86 19.27 -7.25
C LEU A 131 9.45 20.73 -7.15
#